data_8114a1e1dc40a57589e7a7fbea9003cb
#
_entry.id   8114a1e1dc40a57589e7a7fbea9003cb
#
_cell.length_a   1.000
_cell.length_b   1.000
_cell.length_c   1.000
_cell.angle_alpha   90.00
_cell.angle_beta   90.00
_cell.angle_gamma   90.00
#
_symmetry.space_group_name_H-M   'P 1'
#
loop_
_entity.id
_entity.type
_entity.pdbx_description
1 polymer ?
#
loop_
_entity_poly.entity_id
_entity_poly.type
_entity_poly.pdbx_seq_one_letter_code
_entity_poly.pdbx_strand_id
1 'polypeptide(L)'
;MVSAQGTMRLNQYLDILMGARTFNDFIRIANGISDITAYDEKTMTDLADDIEELNRTKAKLEEDKVKLDAAKQEVVDKQNAILALKYEVQLVEQELRNQFAELEAQGNRIAGDIEAIQATMREITEQLNQIAGTSGWTYPVAGGRYSAGTWHYSSGGVHLGMDIAAAKGSTIVAVGNGVIIKSADGCGDGYLGNWCAGSPGGSLGGGNQVYLLTKINGGLYAVKYVHMLAGTPVAKGTIVLAGDYIGQVGTSGNSSGPHCHIEVFYLGSADNFTSYAQNWNGDLAFGCGWGSAGLNRLCENGAGAPCRVKPESLFGNG
;
A
#
# COMPACT_ATOMS: atom_id res chain seq x y z
N MET A 1 11.68 -10.42 23.99
CA MET A 1 10.63 -9.38 23.92
C MET A 1 10.92 -8.25 22.92
N VAL A 2 12.15 -7.96 22.59
CA VAL A 2 12.57 -6.79 21.79
C VAL A 2 12.46 -7.02 20.27
N SER A 3 12.51 -8.28 19.76
CA SER A 3 12.25 -8.58 18.35
C SER A 3 10.80 -8.33 17.93
N ALA A 4 9.86 -8.40 18.89
CA ALA A 4 8.44 -8.19 18.60
C ALA A 4 8.06 -6.72 18.34
N GLN A 5 8.80 -5.76 18.92
CA GLN A 5 8.50 -4.34 18.72
C GLN A 5 8.93 -3.82 17.34
N GLY A 6 10.02 -4.32 16.79
CA GLY A 6 10.45 -3.97 15.43
C GLY A 6 9.50 -4.50 14.37
N THR A 7 9.11 -5.76 14.50
CA THR A 7 8.13 -6.40 13.62
C THR A 7 6.75 -5.74 13.73
N MET A 8 6.35 -5.29 14.93
CA MET A 8 5.11 -4.54 15.13
C MET A 8 5.11 -3.20 14.38
N ARG A 9 6.22 -2.45 14.38
CA ARG A 9 6.30 -1.16 13.66
C ARG A 9 6.26 -1.34 12.15
N LEU A 10 7.00 -2.30 11.60
CA LEU A 10 6.97 -2.61 10.18
C LEU A 10 5.55 -3.01 9.74
N ASN A 11 4.91 -3.89 10.47
CA ASN A 11 3.53 -4.31 10.21
C ASN A 11 2.55 -3.14 10.31
N GLN A 12 2.71 -2.24 11.30
CA GLN A 12 1.86 -1.05 11.42
C GLN A 12 1.97 -0.11 10.20
N TYR A 13 3.18 0.12 9.67
CA TYR A 13 3.35 0.93 8.47
C TYR A 13 2.77 0.25 7.24
N LEU A 14 2.93 -1.06 7.12
CA LEU A 14 2.29 -1.86 6.07
C LEU A 14 0.78 -1.85 6.19
N ASP A 15 0.23 -1.99 7.40
CA ASP A 15 -1.22 -1.93 7.65
C ASP A 15 -1.79 -0.54 7.31
N ILE A 16 -1.08 0.53 7.64
CA ILE A 16 -1.46 1.90 7.29
C ILE A 16 -1.45 2.09 5.77
N LEU A 17 -0.39 1.62 5.08
CA LEU A 17 -0.30 1.64 3.62
C LEU A 17 -1.40 0.83 2.95
N MET A 18 -1.68 -0.37 3.47
CA MET A 18 -2.72 -1.26 2.97
C MET A 18 -4.14 -0.78 3.32
N GLY A 19 -4.28 0.11 4.29
CA GLY A 19 -5.54 0.74 4.68
C GLY A 19 -5.95 1.96 3.85
N ALA A 20 -5.10 2.40 2.92
CA ALA A 20 -5.42 3.52 2.04
C ALA A 20 -6.67 3.20 1.18
N ARG A 21 -7.60 4.14 1.14
CA ARG A 21 -8.88 3.96 0.43
C ARG A 21 -8.81 4.36 -1.04
N THR A 22 -7.79 5.13 -1.39
CA THR A 22 -7.57 5.62 -2.76
C THR A 22 -6.08 5.59 -3.06
N PHE A 23 -5.74 5.62 -4.36
CA PHE A 23 -4.35 5.69 -4.79
C PHE A 23 -3.64 6.98 -4.34
N ASN A 24 -4.36 8.09 -4.29
CA ASN A 24 -3.84 9.33 -3.72
C ASN A 24 -3.61 9.23 -2.20
N ASP A 25 -4.47 8.50 -1.47
CA ASP A 25 -4.22 8.22 -0.06
C ASP A 25 -3.00 7.33 0.11
N PHE A 26 -2.87 6.28 -0.71
CA PHE A 26 -1.69 5.42 -0.71
C PHE A 26 -0.41 6.25 -0.84
N ILE A 27 -0.40 7.21 -1.75
CA ILE A 27 0.78 8.04 -1.93
C ILE A 27 0.94 9.13 -0.90
N ARG A 28 -0.13 9.73 -0.42
CA ARG A 28 -0.01 10.62 0.73
C ARG A 28 0.53 9.88 1.94
N ILE A 29 0.11 8.63 2.13
CA ILE A 29 0.61 7.76 3.20
C ILE A 29 2.06 7.36 2.91
N ALA A 30 2.39 6.97 1.66
CA ALA A 30 3.75 6.63 1.26
C ALA A 30 4.70 7.83 1.40
N ASN A 31 4.26 9.02 0.99
CA ASN A 31 5.00 10.27 1.21
C ASN A 31 5.09 10.59 2.71
N GLY A 32 4.00 10.43 3.45
CA GLY A 32 4.00 10.59 4.90
C GLY A 32 4.94 9.60 5.60
N ILE A 33 5.02 8.35 5.13
CA ILE A 33 5.98 7.36 5.62
C ILE A 33 7.40 7.77 5.22
N SER A 34 7.62 8.27 4.00
CA SER A 34 8.92 8.80 3.56
C SER A 34 9.38 9.98 4.42
N ASP A 35 8.48 10.91 4.71
CA ASP A 35 8.75 12.06 5.57
C ASP A 35 9.05 11.62 7.01
N ILE A 36 8.27 10.68 7.53
CA ILE A 36 8.50 10.06 8.85
C ILE A 36 9.83 9.32 8.85
N THR A 37 10.15 8.57 7.78
CA THR A 37 11.40 7.82 7.66
C THR A 37 12.59 8.76 7.61
N ALA A 38 12.49 9.87 6.86
CA ALA A 38 13.54 10.89 6.81
C ALA A 38 13.71 11.60 8.17
N TYR A 39 12.61 11.86 8.88
CA TYR A 39 12.65 12.40 10.24
C TYR A 39 13.28 11.39 11.21
N ASP A 40 12.89 10.12 11.11
CA ASP A 40 13.44 9.05 11.94
C ASP A 40 14.93 8.80 11.62
N GLU A 41 15.35 8.86 10.34
CA GLU A 41 16.75 8.74 9.93
C GLU A 41 17.62 9.85 10.55
N LYS A 42 17.09 11.09 10.51
CA LYS A 42 17.75 12.22 11.21
C LYS A 42 17.82 11.97 12.72
N THR A 43 16.70 11.53 13.32
CA THR A 43 16.64 11.21 14.74
C THR A 43 17.60 10.08 15.10
N MET A 44 17.78 9.10 14.19
CA MET A 44 18.73 8.00 14.36
C MET A 44 20.18 8.44 14.22
N THR A 45 20.47 9.38 13.32
CA THR A 45 21.79 9.99 13.20
C THR A 45 22.14 10.75 14.48
N ASP A 46 21.21 11.60 14.93
CA ASP A 46 21.35 12.35 16.18
C ASP A 46 21.54 11.37 17.37
N LEU A 47 20.78 10.28 17.41
CA LEU A 47 20.92 9.24 18.43
C LEU A 47 22.23 8.45 18.31
N ALA A 48 22.72 8.21 17.08
CA ALA A 48 24.02 7.56 16.86
C ALA A 48 25.17 8.45 17.32
N ASP A 49 25.08 9.76 17.07
CA ASP A 49 26.04 10.77 17.56
C ASP A 49 26.03 10.83 19.10
N ASP A 50 24.83 10.83 19.70
CA ASP A 50 24.66 10.76 21.17
C ASP A 50 25.25 9.46 21.74
N ILE A 51 25.08 8.34 21.05
CA ILE A 51 25.68 7.04 21.43
C ILE A 51 27.20 7.09 21.31
N GLU A 52 27.77 7.71 20.27
CA GLU A 52 29.23 7.88 20.12
C GLU A 52 29.78 8.80 21.22
N GLU A 53 29.11 9.92 21.49
CA GLU A 53 29.48 10.83 22.58
C GLU A 53 29.37 10.14 23.94
N LEU A 54 28.30 9.32 24.12
CA LEU A 54 28.13 8.50 25.32
C LEU A 54 29.25 7.44 25.45
N ASN A 55 29.70 6.84 24.33
CA ASN A 55 30.87 5.93 24.34
C ASN A 55 32.16 6.63 24.69
N ARG A 56 32.40 7.85 24.17
CA ARG A 56 33.55 8.69 24.56
C ARG A 56 33.45 9.09 26.03
N THR A 57 32.27 9.45 26.50
CA THR A 57 32.00 9.78 27.91
C THR A 57 32.24 8.56 28.80
N LYS A 58 31.78 7.36 28.33
CA LYS A 58 32.03 6.08 29.01
C LYS A 58 33.53 5.72 29.07
N ALA A 59 34.25 5.90 27.95
CA ALA A 59 35.70 5.68 27.92
C ALA A 59 36.44 6.65 28.88
N LYS A 60 36.01 7.92 28.89
CA LYS A 60 36.49 8.92 29.82
C LYS A 60 36.11 8.61 31.27
N LEU A 61 34.83 8.11 31.44
CA LEU A 61 34.36 7.68 32.76
C LEU A 61 35.13 6.44 33.24
N GLU A 62 35.52 5.51 32.36
CA GLU A 62 36.35 4.37 32.68
C GLU A 62 37.77 4.81 33.00
N GLU A 63 38.33 5.79 32.25
CA GLU A 63 39.61 6.42 32.56
C GLU A 63 39.57 7.18 33.91
N ASP A 64 38.51 7.96 34.12
CA ASP A 64 38.31 8.70 35.38
C ASP A 64 38.04 7.74 36.56
N LYS A 65 37.42 6.59 36.31
CA LYS A 65 37.22 5.51 37.29
C LYS A 65 38.55 4.86 37.67
N VAL A 66 39.41 4.58 36.67
CA VAL A 66 40.76 4.05 36.94
C VAL A 66 41.57 5.05 37.76
N LYS A 67 41.48 6.34 37.41
CA LYS A 67 42.13 7.43 38.19
C LYS A 67 41.51 7.55 39.59
N LEU A 68 40.18 7.45 39.68
CA LEU A 68 39.47 7.49 40.96
C LEU A 68 39.84 6.28 41.83
N ASP A 69 39.97 5.08 41.22
CA ASP A 69 40.36 3.88 41.93
C ASP A 69 41.86 3.93 42.36
N ALA A 70 42.71 4.54 41.53
CA ALA A 70 44.11 4.85 41.94
C ALA A 70 44.16 5.89 43.07
N ALA A 71 43.36 6.97 42.96
CA ALA A 71 43.23 7.97 44.03
C ALA A 71 42.59 7.41 45.30
N LYS A 72 41.64 6.45 45.13
CA LYS A 72 41.08 5.72 46.28
C LYS A 72 42.06 4.80 46.93
N GLN A 73 42.97 4.16 46.16
CA GLN A 73 44.06 3.38 46.76
C GLN A 73 44.95 4.27 47.65
N GLU A 74 45.13 5.52 47.21
CA GLU A 74 45.89 6.54 47.98
C GLU A 74 45.08 7.10 49.16
N VAL A 75 43.75 7.12 49.03
CA VAL A 75 42.81 7.65 50.03
C VAL A 75 42.22 6.54 50.92
N VAL A 76 42.26 5.24 50.49
CA VAL A 76 41.72 4.07 51.22
C VAL A 76 42.33 3.95 52.61
N ASP A 77 43.56 4.39 52.79
CA ASP A 77 44.15 4.42 54.12
C ASP A 77 43.57 5.50 55.07
N LYS A 78 42.69 6.32 54.51
CA LYS A 78 42.20 7.47 55.28
C LYS A 78 40.74 7.46 55.73
N GLN A 79 39.82 6.66 55.12
CA GLN A 79 38.45 6.72 55.63
C GLN A 79 37.49 5.59 55.18
N ASN A 80 36.83 4.91 56.12
CA ASN A 80 35.74 3.92 55.89
C ASN A 80 34.48 4.52 55.21
N ALA A 81 34.32 5.84 55.19
CA ALA A 81 33.17 6.52 54.58
C ALA A 81 33.14 6.44 53.02
N ILE A 82 34.31 6.22 52.39
CA ILE A 82 34.41 6.17 50.92
C ILE A 82 33.97 4.80 50.37
N LEU A 83 33.96 3.74 51.20
CA LEU A 83 33.43 2.44 50.78
C LEU A 83 31.94 2.46 50.43
N ALA A 84 31.13 3.21 51.20
CA ALA A 84 29.73 3.37 50.93
C ALA A 84 29.50 4.14 49.59
N LEU A 85 30.28 5.20 49.34
CA LEU A 85 30.20 5.98 48.11
C LEU A 85 30.64 5.16 46.89
N LYS A 86 31.64 4.31 47.07
CA LYS A 86 32.09 3.38 46.00
C LYS A 86 30.98 2.39 45.61
N TYR A 87 30.23 1.90 46.59
CA TYR A 87 29.15 0.99 46.33
C TYR A 87 27.98 1.67 45.57
N GLU A 88 27.62 2.89 45.98
CA GLU A 88 26.59 3.67 45.26
C GLU A 88 27.01 3.99 43.80
N VAL A 89 28.27 4.40 43.61
CA VAL A 89 28.81 4.71 42.27
C VAL A 89 28.80 3.43 41.38
N GLN A 90 29.13 2.25 41.96
CA GLN A 90 29.07 1.00 41.20
C GLN A 90 27.63 0.59 40.83
N LEU A 91 26.69 0.82 41.71
CA LEU A 91 25.26 0.56 41.38
C LEU A 91 24.77 1.50 40.32
N VAL A 92 25.08 2.79 40.39
CA VAL A 92 24.70 3.78 39.36
C VAL A 92 25.40 3.48 38.03
N GLU A 93 26.69 3.06 38.07
CA GLU A 93 27.39 2.65 36.85
C GLU A 93 26.77 1.41 36.21
N GLN A 94 26.37 0.42 37.00
CA GLN A 94 25.74 -0.79 36.49
C GLN A 94 24.38 -0.49 35.88
N GLU A 95 23.63 0.36 36.55
CA GLU A 95 22.36 0.86 36.04
C GLU A 95 22.54 1.62 34.71
N LEU A 96 23.50 2.53 34.66
CA LEU A 96 23.81 3.31 33.46
C LEU A 96 24.30 2.44 32.29
N ARG A 97 25.11 1.41 32.58
CA ARG A 97 25.54 0.42 31.56
C ARG A 97 24.38 -0.42 31.02
N ASN A 98 23.47 -0.83 31.92
CA ASN A 98 22.28 -1.58 31.50
C ASN A 98 21.37 -0.71 30.62
N GLN A 99 21.12 0.53 31.01
CA GLN A 99 20.34 1.49 30.21
C GLN A 99 21.00 1.80 28.86
N PHE A 100 22.33 1.94 28.85
CA PHE A 100 23.10 2.17 27.62
C PHE A 100 23.02 0.97 26.66
N ALA A 101 23.24 -0.25 27.16
CA ALA A 101 23.15 -1.45 26.33
C ALA A 101 21.73 -1.65 25.77
N GLU A 102 20.71 -1.30 26.55
CA GLU A 102 19.33 -1.35 26.12
C GLU A 102 19.05 -0.29 25.02
N LEU A 103 19.55 0.93 25.20
CA LEU A 103 19.40 2.02 24.23
C LEU A 103 20.12 1.73 22.91
N GLU A 104 21.33 1.18 22.98
CA GLU A 104 22.09 0.74 21.81
C GLU A 104 21.38 -0.38 21.05
N ALA A 105 20.84 -1.36 21.79
CA ALA A 105 20.06 -2.44 21.20
C ALA A 105 18.74 -1.95 20.57
N GLN A 106 18.08 -0.97 21.15
CA GLN A 106 16.91 -0.31 20.57
C GLN A 106 17.30 0.48 19.32
N GLY A 107 18.38 1.26 19.37
CA GLY A 107 18.89 2.05 18.25
C GLY A 107 19.22 1.19 17.04
N ASN A 108 19.94 0.09 17.25
CA ASN A 108 20.32 -0.83 16.18
C ASN A 108 19.10 -1.51 15.53
N ARG A 109 18.06 -1.79 16.31
CA ARG A 109 16.80 -2.36 15.76
C ARG A 109 16.05 -1.34 14.93
N ILE A 110 15.86 -0.13 15.43
CA ILE A 110 15.19 0.95 14.70
C ILE A 110 15.94 1.24 13.38
N ALA A 111 17.29 1.26 13.41
CA ALA A 111 18.10 1.41 12.22
C ALA A 111 17.86 0.28 11.20
N GLY A 112 17.81 -0.97 11.66
CA GLY A 112 17.49 -2.12 10.82
C GLY A 112 16.07 -2.06 10.23
N ASP A 113 15.09 -1.65 11.04
CA ASP A 113 13.70 -1.49 10.57
C ASP A 113 13.58 -0.39 9.51
N ILE A 114 14.26 0.75 9.71
CA ILE A 114 14.31 1.85 8.75
C ILE A 114 14.95 1.39 7.44
N GLU A 115 16.08 0.70 7.51
CA GLU A 115 16.79 0.18 6.33
C GLU A 115 15.92 -0.81 5.56
N ALA A 116 15.23 -1.71 6.26
CA ALA A 116 14.30 -2.66 5.66
C ALA A 116 13.12 -1.97 4.98
N ILE A 117 12.53 -0.95 5.61
CA ILE A 117 11.45 -0.14 5.01
C ILE A 117 11.95 0.60 3.77
N GLN A 118 13.11 1.23 3.84
CA GLN A 118 13.70 1.94 2.71
C GLN A 118 14.04 1.00 1.56
N ALA A 119 14.55 -0.21 1.86
CA ALA A 119 14.80 -1.23 0.84
C ALA A 119 13.49 -1.66 0.16
N THR A 120 12.45 -1.93 0.93
CA THR A 120 11.12 -2.29 0.41
C THR A 120 10.53 -1.18 -0.45
N MET A 121 10.64 0.08 -0.02
CA MET A 121 10.16 1.22 -0.79
C MET A 121 10.93 1.40 -2.10
N ARG A 122 12.25 1.22 -2.09
CA ARG A 122 13.08 1.24 -3.31
C ARG A 122 12.66 0.12 -4.26
N GLU A 123 12.49 -1.09 -3.77
CA GLU A 123 12.06 -2.24 -4.56
C GLU A 123 10.69 -2.00 -5.20
N ILE A 124 9.70 -1.54 -4.45
CA ILE A 124 8.37 -1.20 -4.97
C ILE A 124 8.48 -0.12 -6.06
N THR A 125 9.26 0.92 -5.81
CA THR A 125 9.45 2.01 -6.79
C THR A 125 10.10 1.50 -8.07
N GLU A 126 11.10 0.65 -7.94
CA GLU A 126 11.80 0.04 -9.08
C GLU A 126 10.87 -0.89 -9.86
N GLN A 127 10.11 -1.73 -9.18
CA GLN A 127 9.10 -2.58 -9.80
C GLN A 127 8.03 -1.76 -10.55
N LEU A 128 7.52 -0.67 -9.96
CA LEU A 128 6.57 0.23 -10.62
C LEU A 128 7.17 0.88 -11.87
N ASN A 129 8.44 1.28 -11.82
CA ASN A 129 9.13 1.87 -12.96
C ASN A 129 9.41 0.85 -14.06
N GLN A 130 9.62 -0.41 -13.72
CA GLN A 130 9.89 -1.50 -14.66
C GLN A 130 8.63 -2.07 -15.31
N ILE A 131 7.42 -1.75 -14.83
CA ILE A 131 6.19 -2.20 -15.46
C ILE A 131 6.16 -1.65 -16.90
N ALA A 132 6.41 -2.52 -17.86
CA ALA A 132 6.31 -2.18 -19.28
C ALA A 132 4.84 -1.98 -19.67
N GLY A 133 4.54 -1.01 -20.52
CA GLY A 133 3.22 -0.91 -21.14
C GLY A 133 2.96 -2.10 -22.09
N THR A 134 1.68 -2.44 -22.29
CA THR A 134 1.28 -3.43 -23.30
C THR A 134 0.89 -2.72 -24.61
N SER A 135 1.05 -3.43 -25.73
CA SER A 135 0.65 -2.96 -27.05
C SER A 135 -0.81 -3.33 -27.41
N GLY A 136 -1.58 -3.80 -26.44
CA GLY A 136 -2.95 -4.23 -26.66
C GLY A 136 -3.66 -4.57 -25.34
N TRP A 137 -4.95 -4.80 -25.44
CA TRP A 137 -5.83 -5.16 -24.34
C TRP A 137 -6.03 -6.67 -24.29
N THR A 138 -5.91 -7.27 -23.12
CA THR A 138 -6.27 -8.67 -22.88
C THR A 138 -7.76 -8.75 -22.52
N TYR A 139 -8.51 -9.68 -23.12
CA TYR A 139 -9.92 -9.88 -22.77
C TYR A 139 -10.01 -10.41 -21.31
N PRO A 140 -10.83 -9.76 -20.47
CA PRO A 140 -10.73 -9.97 -19.02
C PRO A 140 -11.27 -11.31 -18.51
N VAL A 141 -12.14 -11.98 -19.25
CA VAL A 141 -12.75 -13.27 -18.85
C VAL A 141 -12.77 -14.23 -20.04
N ALA A 142 -11.79 -15.11 -20.10
CA ALA A 142 -11.70 -16.10 -21.20
C ALA A 142 -12.97 -16.96 -21.26
N GLY A 143 -13.58 -17.03 -22.45
CA GLY A 143 -14.85 -17.74 -22.68
C GLY A 143 -16.08 -17.04 -22.11
N GLY A 144 -15.92 -15.87 -21.53
CA GLY A 144 -17.05 -15.01 -21.14
C GLY A 144 -17.74 -14.42 -22.36
N ARG A 145 -19.04 -14.14 -22.24
CA ARG A 145 -19.84 -13.57 -23.30
C ARG A 145 -20.35 -12.19 -22.91
N TYR A 146 -20.27 -11.26 -23.85
CA TYR A 146 -20.95 -9.97 -23.72
C TYR A 146 -22.42 -10.17 -23.35
N SER A 147 -22.92 -9.48 -22.33
CA SER A 147 -24.28 -9.62 -21.83
C SER A 147 -25.00 -8.28 -21.66
N ALA A 148 -24.32 -7.21 -21.34
CA ALA A 148 -24.88 -5.87 -21.30
C ALA A 148 -23.83 -4.83 -21.67
N GLY A 149 -24.24 -3.83 -22.47
CA GLY A 149 -23.37 -2.78 -22.98
C GLY A 149 -23.30 -1.54 -22.11
N THR A 150 -22.34 -0.70 -22.48
CA THR A 150 -21.99 0.51 -21.77
C THR A 150 -22.97 1.64 -22.04
N TRP A 151 -23.07 2.50 -21.09
CA TRP A 151 -23.84 3.72 -20.87
C TRP A 151 -25.29 3.49 -20.46
N HIS A 152 -25.99 2.51 -21.04
CA HIS A 152 -27.39 2.23 -20.68
C HIS A 152 -27.67 0.73 -20.80
N TYR A 153 -28.44 0.21 -19.86
CA TYR A 153 -29.08 -1.11 -20.04
C TYR A 153 -30.15 -1.06 -21.09
N SER A 154 -30.37 -2.16 -21.79
CA SER A 154 -31.51 -2.28 -22.75
C SER A 154 -32.88 -2.11 -22.08
N SER A 155 -32.98 -2.41 -20.80
CA SER A 155 -34.16 -2.22 -19.97
C SER A 155 -34.31 -0.80 -19.42
N GLY A 156 -33.40 0.10 -19.74
CA GLY A 156 -33.28 1.45 -19.17
C GLY A 156 -32.39 1.51 -17.95
N GLY A 157 -31.98 2.73 -17.60
CA GLY A 157 -31.02 2.99 -16.51
C GLY A 157 -29.57 3.12 -16.98
N VAL A 158 -28.78 3.80 -16.17
CA VAL A 158 -27.36 4.06 -16.47
C VAL A 158 -26.54 2.82 -16.19
N HIS A 159 -25.66 2.46 -17.13
CA HIS A 159 -24.71 1.37 -17.03
C HIS A 159 -23.31 1.88 -17.42
N LEU A 160 -22.43 2.11 -16.43
CA LEU A 160 -21.14 2.79 -16.64
C LEU A 160 -20.02 1.87 -17.13
N GLY A 161 -20.31 0.63 -17.45
CA GLY A 161 -19.37 -0.37 -17.90
C GLY A 161 -20.00 -1.42 -18.80
N MET A 162 -19.26 -2.46 -19.06
CA MET A 162 -19.67 -3.62 -19.87
C MET A 162 -19.82 -4.84 -18.95
N ASP A 163 -20.86 -5.62 -19.15
CA ASP A 163 -21.06 -6.89 -18.44
C ASP A 163 -20.63 -8.07 -19.31
N ILE A 164 -19.81 -8.93 -18.74
CA ILE A 164 -19.32 -10.17 -19.34
C ILE A 164 -19.85 -11.34 -18.52
N ALA A 165 -20.88 -12.00 -19.03
CA ALA A 165 -21.47 -13.18 -18.41
C ALA A 165 -20.53 -14.38 -18.54
N ALA A 166 -20.30 -15.05 -17.43
CA ALA A 166 -19.53 -16.30 -17.36
C ALA A 166 -19.97 -17.11 -16.14
N ALA A 167 -19.62 -18.40 -16.12
CA ALA A 167 -19.91 -19.23 -14.96
C ALA A 167 -19.25 -18.67 -13.69
N LYS A 168 -19.96 -18.75 -12.55
CA LYS A 168 -19.40 -18.42 -11.25
C LYS A 168 -18.13 -19.24 -11.02
N GLY A 169 -17.04 -18.57 -10.63
CA GLY A 169 -15.71 -19.18 -10.48
C GLY A 169 -14.83 -19.12 -11.74
N SER A 170 -15.35 -18.61 -12.89
CA SER A 170 -14.50 -18.35 -14.06
C SER A 170 -13.40 -17.35 -13.73
N THR A 171 -12.22 -17.56 -14.28
CA THR A 171 -11.05 -16.71 -14.03
C THR A 171 -11.24 -15.32 -14.64
N ILE A 172 -10.95 -14.30 -13.85
CA ILE A 172 -10.78 -12.92 -14.30
C ILE A 172 -9.29 -12.62 -14.33
N VAL A 173 -8.84 -12.02 -15.44
CA VAL A 173 -7.43 -11.70 -15.67
C VAL A 173 -7.21 -10.21 -15.86
N ALA A 174 -5.99 -9.76 -15.61
CA ALA A 174 -5.55 -8.39 -15.85
C ALA A 174 -5.56 -8.09 -17.36
N VAL A 175 -6.19 -6.98 -17.74
CA VAL A 175 -6.28 -6.54 -19.15
C VAL A 175 -4.98 -5.96 -19.70
N GLY A 176 -4.03 -5.65 -18.84
CA GLY A 176 -2.71 -5.08 -19.17
C GLY A 176 -1.78 -5.15 -17.97
N ASN A 177 -0.50 -4.82 -18.21
CA ASN A 177 0.49 -4.77 -17.13
C ASN A 177 0.22 -3.59 -16.21
N GLY A 178 0.30 -3.81 -14.91
CA GLY A 178 0.00 -2.73 -13.96
C GLY A 178 0.08 -3.14 -12.51
N VAL A 179 -0.58 -2.37 -11.66
CA VAL A 179 -0.66 -2.58 -10.22
C VAL A 179 -2.10 -2.48 -9.73
N ILE A 180 -2.46 -3.35 -8.80
CA ILE A 180 -3.76 -3.30 -8.15
C ILE A 180 -3.77 -2.15 -7.12
N ILE A 181 -4.48 -1.08 -7.43
CA ILE A 181 -4.53 0.13 -6.59
C ILE A 181 -5.64 0.07 -5.54
N LYS A 182 -6.64 -0.79 -5.74
CA LYS A 182 -7.72 -1.05 -4.79
C LYS A 182 -8.17 -2.49 -4.90
N SER A 183 -8.43 -3.10 -3.75
CA SER A 183 -9.10 -4.38 -3.61
C SER A 183 -10.10 -4.27 -2.46
N ALA A 184 -11.28 -4.86 -2.62
CA ALA A 184 -12.28 -4.95 -1.58
C ALA A 184 -13.02 -6.30 -1.70
N ASP A 185 -13.23 -6.97 -0.58
CA ASP A 185 -13.76 -8.33 -0.51
C ASP A 185 -14.71 -8.49 0.69
N GLY A 186 -15.31 -9.68 0.83
CA GLY A 186 -16.16 -10.03 1.97
C GLY A 186 -17.67 -9.91 1.72
N CYS A 187 -18.09 -9.54 0.49
CA CYS A 187 -19.51 -9.62 0.10
C CYS A 187 -19.85 -11.06 -0.32
N GLY A 188 -20.93 -11.61 0.23
CA GLY A 188 -21.56 -12.84 -0.29
C GLY A 188 -22.23 -12.61 -1.63
N ASP A 189 -22.97 -13.63 -2.13
CA ASP A 189 -23.79 -13.50 -3.33
C ASP A 189 -24.82 -12.37 -3.16
N GLY A 190 -24.96 -11.58 -4.18
CA GLY A 190 -25.80 -10.39 -4.20
C GLY A 190 -27.17 -10.62 -4.83
N TYR A 191 -27.89 -9.54 -4.92
CA TYR A 191 -29.19 -9.42 -5.60
C TYR A 191 -29.40 -7.96 -6.01
N LEU A 192 -30.34 -7.68 -6.89
CA LEU A 192 -30.66 -6.31 -7.28
C LEU A 192 -31.08 -5.48 -6.07
N GLY A 193 -30.41 -4.35 -5.87
CA GLY A 193 -30.59 -3.49 -4.69
C GLY A 193 -29.63 -3.81 -3.53
N ASN A 194 -28.72 -4.77 -3.68
CA ASN A 194 -27.68 -5.02 -2.69
C ASN A 194 -26.52 -4.03 -2.84
N TRP A 195 -26.33 -3.17 -1.83
CA TRP A 195 -25.30 -2.11 -1.83
C TRP A 195 -23.98 -2.53 -1.16
N CYS A 196 -23.72 -3.85 -1.01
CA CYS A 196 -22.44 -4.31 -0.48
C CYS A 196 -21.27 -3.75 -1.33
N ALA A 197 -20.27 -3.22 -0.65
CA ALA A 197 -19.10 -2.58 -1.26
C ALA A 197 -17.80 -3.34 -1.01
N GLY A 198 -17.85 -4.43 -0.23
CA GLY A 198 -16.65 -5.11 0.25
C GLY A 198 -15.84 -4.29 1.26
N SER A 199 -14.79 -4.87 1.80
CA SER A 199 -13.90 -4.29 2.81
C SER A 199 -12.44 -4.38 2.35
N PRO A 200 -11.61 -3.37 2.59
CA PRO A 200 -11.94 -1.99 2.98
C PRO A 200 -12.66 -1.25 1.85
N GLY A 201 -13.76 -0.57 2.17
CA GLY A 201 -14.71 0.12 1.31
C GLY A 201 -14.40 0.28 -0.19
N GLY A 202 -15.07 -0.52 -1.02
CA GLY A 202 -15.13 -0.37 -2.47
C GLY A 202 -16.28 0.56 -2.92
N SER A 203 -16.62 0.56 -4.21
CA SER A 203 -17.80 1.26 -4.70
C SER A 203 -19.09 0.57 -4.25
N LEU A 204 -20.08 1.36 -3.85
CA LEU A 204 -21.38 0.84 -3.40
C LEU A 204 -22.04 -0.01 -4.49
N GLY A 205 -22.53 -1.18 -4.10
CA GLY A 205 -23.15 -2.12 -5.01
C GLY A 205 -22.16 -2.93 -5.86
N GLY A 206 -20.88 -2.59 -5.89
CA GLY A 206 -19.87 -3.32 -6.66
C GLY A 206 -19.52 -4.69 -6.09
N GLY A 207 -19.91 -4.97 -4.85
CA GLY A 207 -19.55 -6.23 -4.19
C GLY A 207 -18.05 -6.37 -3.98
N ASN A 208 -17.53 -7.56 -4.23
CA ASN A 208 -16.11 -7.82 -4.24
C ASN A 208 -15.49 -7.28 -5.53
N GLN A 209 -14.41 -6.55 -5.43
CA GLN A 209 -13.94 -5.72 -6.54
C GLN A 209 -12.44 -5.46 -6.51
N VAL A 210 -11.85 -5.28 -7.69
CA VAL A 210 -10.45 -4.93 -7.89
C VAL A 210 -10.36 -3.75 -8.85
N TYR A 211 -9.41 -2.87 -8.61
CA TYR A 211 -9.07 -1.75 -9.50
C TYR A 211 -7.61 -1.87 -9.92
N LEU A 212 -7.40 -2.02 -11.21
CA LEU A 212 -6.08 -2.11 -11.84
C LEU A 212 -5.69 -0.74 -12.44
N LEU A 213 -4.55 -0.21 -12.04
CA LEU A 213 -3.89 0.87 -12.77
C LEU A 213 -2.94 0.25 -13.79
N THR A 214 -3.06 0.60 -15.06
CA THR A 214 -2.35 -0.07 -16.15
C THR A 214 -1.90 0.89 -17.24
N LYS A 215 -0.86 0.48 -18.00
CA LYS A 215 -0.31 1.20 -19.15
C LYS A 215 -0.56 0.39 -20.42
N ILE A 216 -1.38 0.91 -21.32
CA ILE A 216 -1.73 0.23 -22.58
C ILE A 216 -1.64 1.23 -23.74
N ASN A 217 -0.93 0.88 -24.83
CA ASN A 217 -0.79 1.72 -26.03
C ASN A 217 -0.36 3.17 -25.73
N GLY A 218 0.54 3.37 -24.76
CA GLY A 218 0.99 4.70 -24.35
C GLY A 218 0.01 5.50 -23.49
N GLY A 219 -1.17 4.97 -23.24
CA GLY A 219 -2.17 5.55 -22.33
C GLY A 219 -2.08 4.97 -20.93
N LEU A 220 -2.47 5.79 -19.96
CA LEU A 220 -2.69 5.41 -18.57
C LEU A 220 -4.18 5.16 -18.35
N TYR A 221 -4.51 4.02 -17.77
CA TYR A 221 -5.89 3.63 -17.52
C TYR A 221 -6.08 3.10 -16.11
N ALA A 222 -7.25 3.35 -15.53
CA ALA A 222 -7.75 2.57 -14.42
C ALA A 222 -8.86 1.65 -14.92
N VAL A 223 -8.83 0.39 -14.49
CA VAL A 223 -9.82 -0.61 -14.87
C VAL A 223 -10.41 -1.21 -13.62
N LYS A 224 -11.73 -1.13 -13.50
CA LYS A 224 -12.51 -1.60 -12.37
C LYS A 224 -13.20 -2.91 -12.75
N TYR A 225 -13.04 -3.93 -11.90
CA TYR A 225 -13.73 -5.21 -12.00
C TYR A 225 -14.55 -5.42 -10.76
N VAL A 226 -15.83 -5.72 -10.92
CA VAL A 226 -16.76 -5.86 -9.79
C VAL A 226 -17.58 -7.15 -9.87
N HIS A 227 -18.39 -7.39 -8.87
CA HIS A 227 -19.22 -8.58 -8.66
C HIS A 227 -18.43 -9.88 -8.53
N MET A 228 -17.15 -9.78 -8.13
CA MET A 228 -16.24 -10.92 -8.01
C MET A 228 -16.71 -11.90 -6.93
N LEU A 229 -16.24 -13.14 -7.04
CA LEU A 229 -16.45 -14.18 -6.04
C LEU A 229 -15.70 -13.82 -4.75
N ALA A 230 -16.33 -14.02 -3.60
CA ALA A 230 -15.71 -13.78 -2.29
C ALA A 230 -14.45 -14.63 -2.09
N GLY A 231 -13.43 -14.04 -1.49
CA GLY A 231 -12.14 -14.67 -1.21
C GLY A 231 -11.22 -14.78 -2.42
N THR A 232 -11.59 -14.21 -3.58
CA THR A 232 -10.80 -14.33 -4.81
C THR A 232 -10.10 -13.06 -5.29
N PRO A 233 -10.53 -11.83 -4.93
CA PRO A 233 -9.83 -10.62 -5.31
C PRO A 233 -8.37 -10.64 -4.83
N VAL A 234 -7.43 -10.41 -5.74
CA VAL A 234 -6.02 -10.25 -5.36
C VAL A 234 -5.81 -8.99 -4.53
N ALA A 235 -4.78 -9.01 -3.70
CA ALA A 235 -4.50 -7.92 -2.75
C ALA A 235 -4.14 -6.61 -3.47
N LYS A 236 -4.45 -5.48 -2.84
CA LYS A 236 -3.91 -4.17 -3.23
C LYS A 236 -2.38 -4.19 -3.16
N GLY A 237 -1.74 -3.54 -4.12
CA GLY A 237 -0.28 -3.51 -4.28
C GLY A 237 0.28 -4.65 -5.13
N THR A 238 -0.53 -5.68 -5.47
CA THR A 238 -0.08 -6.74 -6.38
C THR A 238 0.25 -6.15 -7.75
N ILE A 239 1.46 -6.43 -8.23
CA ILE A 239 1.88 -6.14 -9.59
C ILE A 239 1.45 -7.33 -10.47
N VAL A 240 0.84 -7.03 -11.61
CA VAL A 240 0.31 -8.02 -12.54
C VAL A 240 0.77 -7.73 -13.97
N LEU A 241 0.93 -8.79 -14.72
CA LEU A 241 1.09 -8.75 -16.17
C LEU A 241 -0.25 -9.00 -16.86
N ALA A 242 -0.36 -8.59 -18.11
CA ALA A 242 -1.51 -8.89 -18.95
C ALA A 242 -1.79 -10.40 -18.98
N GLY A 243 -2.99 -10.81 -18.63
CA GLY A 243 -3.36 -12.21 -18.51
C GLY A 243 -3.17 -12.86 -17.15
N ASP A 244 -2.53 -12.18 -16.19
CA ASP A 244 -2.40 -12.69 -14.84
C ASP A 244 -3.76 -12.75 -14.13
N TYR A 245 -3.92 -13.75 -13.27
CA TYR A 245 -5.09 -13.92 -12.43
C TYR A 245 -5.28 -12.72 -11.48
N ILE A 246 -6.49 -12.17 -11.43
CA ILE A 246 -6.85 -11.10 -10.50
C ILE A 246 -8.07 -11.42 -9.64
N GLY A 247 -8.74 -12.55 -9.91
CA GLY A 247 -9.88 -13.04 -9.15
C GLY A 247 -10.80 -13.90 -10.00
N GLN A 248 -12.02 -14.11 -9.52
CA GLN A 248 -13.01 -14.97 -10.19
C GLN A 248 -14.36 -14.27 -10.32
N VAL A 249 -15.10 -14.64 -11.37
CA VAL A 249 -16.46 -14.21 -11.59
C VAL A 249 -17.35 -14.67 -10.45
N GLY A 250 -18.08 -13.74 -9.88
CA GLY A 250 -19.11 -13.98 -8.87
C GLY A 250 -20.44 -13.36 -9.26
N THR A 251 -21.21 -13.02 -8.24
CA THR A 251 -22.46 -12.27 -8.35
C THR A 251 -22.65 -11.41 -7.10
N SER A 252 -21.57 -10.92 -6.50
CA SER A 252 -21.61 -10.14 -5.27
C SER A 252 -22.11 -8.71 -5.50
N GLY A 253 -22.69 -8.08 -4.46
CA GLY A 253 -23.22 -6.73 -4.55
C GLY A 253 -24.54 -6.62 -5.33
N ASN A 254 -24.71 -5.53 -6.07
CA ASN A 254 -25.93 -5.26 -6.86
C ASN A 254 -25.87 -5.99 -8.20
N SER A 255 -26.12 -7.28 -8.18
CA SER A 255 -25.99 -8.19 -9.33
C SER A 255 -27.20 -9.09 -9.46
N SER A 256 -27.61 -9.38 -10.70
CA SER A 256 -28.72 -10.30 -11.01
C SER A 256 -28.27 -11.74 -11.32
N GLY A 257 -26.97 -11.97 -11.47
CA GLY A 257 -26.41 -13.29 -11.80
C GLY A 257 -24.92 -13.22 -12.08
N PRO A 258 -24.26 -14.37 -12.27
CA PRO A 258 -22.81 -14.40 -12.43
C PRO A 258 -22.32 -13.67 -13.69
N HIS A 259 -21.54 -12.62 -13.48
CA HIS A 259 -20.87 -11.83 -14.52
C HIS A 259 -19.71 -11.04 -13.95
N CYS A 260 -18.83 -10.55 -14.79
CA CYS A 260 -17.86 -9.53 -14.50
C CYS A 260 -18.35 -8.22 -15.11
N HIS A 261 -18.68 -7.23 -14.28
CA HIS A 261 -18.87 -5.86 -14.74
C HIS A 261 -17.54 -5.15 -14.77
N ILE A 262 -17.19 -4.53 -15.91
CA ILE A 262 -15.91 -3.84 -16.11
C ILE A 262 -16.13 -2.40 -16.53
N GLU A 263 -15.47 -1.45 -15.82
CA GLU A 263 -15.42 -0.04 -16.19
C GLU A 263 -13.98 0.35 -16.53
N VAL A 264 -13.78 1.20 -17.54
CA VAL A 264 -12.46 1.68 -17.97
C VAL A 264 -12.42 3.20 -17.93
N PHE A 265 -11.36 3.74 -17.33
CA PHE A 265 -11.10 5.16 -17.21
C PHE A 265 -9.77 5.48 -17.88
N TYR A 266 -9.76 6.38 -18.83
CA TYR A 266 -8.53 6.95 -19.37
C TYR A 266 -8.07 8.10 -18.49
N LEU A 267 -6.81 8.05 -18.08
CA LEU A 267 -6.23 8.97 -17.09
C LEU A 267 -5.11 9.87 -17.69
N GLY A 268 -4.83 9.72 -18.98
CA GLY A 268 -3.81 10.49 -19.69
C GLY A 268 -2.63 9.66 -20.19
N SER A 269 -1.43 10.25 -20.28
CA SER A 269 -0.23 9.55 -20.74
C SER A 269 0.27 8.49 -19.75
N ALA A 270 0.76 7.37 -20.29
CA ALA A 270 1.43 6.32 -19.54
C ALA A 270 2.65 6.82 -18.74
N ASP A 271 3.28 7.91 -19.16
CA ASP A 271 4.43 8.52 -18.46
C ASP A 271 4.07 8.94 -17.03
N ASN A 272 2.79 9.21 -16.78
CA ASN A 272 2.30 9.59 -15.46
C ASN A 272 2.03 8.40 -14.54
N PHE A 273 2.31 7.16 -14.94
CA PHE A 273 1.93 5.95 -14.18
C PHE A 273 2.43 5.99 -12.73
N THR A 274 3.73 6.14 -12.52
CA THR A 274 4.33 6.16 -11.19
C THR A 274 3.82 7.34 -10.37
N SER A 275 3.80 8.54 -10.95
CA SER A 275 3.27 9.73 -10.28
C SER A 275 1.79 9.60 -9.96
N TYR A 276 0.99 9.01 -10.85
CA TYR A 276 -0.43 8.77 -10.61
C TYR A 276 -0.63 7.72 -9.51
N ALA A 277 0.12 6.59 -9.63
CA ALA A 277 0.18 5.58 -8.60
C ALA A 277 0.51 6.21 -7.25
N GLN A 278 1.40 7.17 -7.20
CA GLN A 278 1.86 7.88 -6.02
C GLN A 278 0.91 8.93 -5.45
N ASN A 279 0.08 9.57 -6.21
CA ASN A 279 -0.73 10.72 -5.80
C ASN A 279 -2.26 10.48 -5.89
N TRP A 280 -2.70 9.25 -6.16
CA TRP A 280 -4.12 8.96 -6.27
C TRP A 280 -4.83 9.15 -4.91
N ASN A 281 -5.86 9.99 -4.91
CA ASN A 281 -6.58 10.41 -3.70
C ASN A 281 -7.62 9.40 -3.19
N GLY A 282 -7.79 8.24 -3.88
CA GLY A 282 -8.77 7.24 -3.52
C GLY A 282 -10.15 7.41 -4.14
N ASP A 283 -10.32 8.37 -5.03
CA ASP A 283 -11.58 8.50 -5.79
C ASP A 283 -11.76 7.30 -6.73
N LEU A 284 -12.73 6.46 -6.39
CA LEU A 284 -13.06 5.24 -7.15
C LEU A 284 -13.77 5.53 -8.48
N ALA A 285 -14.17 6.76 -8.73
CA ALA A 285 -14.72 7.24 -10.01
C ALA A 285 -13.66 7.98 -10.85
N PHE A 286 -12.45 8.17 -10.34
CA PHE A 286 -11.35 8.84 -11.03
C PHE A 286 -11.71 10.23 -11.59
N GLY A 287 -12.51 11.00 -10.85
CA GLY A 287 -13.00 12.32 -11.28
C GLY A 287 -14.11 12.29 -12.33
N CYS A 288 -14.58 11.10 -12.73
CA CYS A 288 -15.63 10.95 -13.76
C CYS A 288 -17.06 10.92 -13.21
N GLY A 289 -17.24 10.81 -11.87
CA GLY A 289 -18.55 10.74 -11.24
C GLY A 289 -19.26 9.39 -11.39
N TRP A 290 -20.42 9.26 -10.73
CA TRP A 290 -21.23 8.05 -10.66
C TRP A 290 -22.64 8.28 -11.22
N GLY A 291 -23.34 7.21 -11.59
CA GLY A 291 -24.70 7.26 -12.13
C GLY A 291 -24.76 8.19 -13.35
N SER A 292 -25.79 9.01 -13.45
CA SER A 292 -25.97 9.94 -14.58
C SER A 292 -24.85 10.98 -14.70
N ALA A 293 -24.21 11.38 -13.60
CA ALA A 293 -23.05 12.27 -13.63
C ALA A 293 -21.84 11.63 -14.33
N GLY A 294 -21.72 10.29 -14.27
CA GLY A 294 -20.68 9.55 -14.97
C GLY A 294 -20.73 9.66 -16.49
N LEU A 295 -21.90 9.98 -17.06
CA LEU A 295 -22.07 10.19 -18.49
C LEU A 295 -21.59 11.56 -19.00
N ASN A 296 -21.23 12.48 -18.10
CA ASN A 296 -20.73 13.81 -18.48
C ASN A 296 -19.24 13.80 -18.86
N ARG A 297 -18.53 12.70 -18.64
CA ARG A 297 -17.11 12.60 -18.88
C ARG A 297 -16.75 11.37 -19.72
N LEU A 298 -17.37 11.26 -20.88
CA LEU A 298 -17.11 10.20 -21.86
C LEU A 298 -16.02 10.63 -22.82
N CYS A 299 -14.99 9.80 -23.00
CA CYS A 299 -13.88 10.09 -23.91
C CYS A 299 -14.36 10.20 -25.37
N GLU A 300 -15.33 9.38 -25.77
CA GLU A 300 -15.94 9.40 -27.10
C GLU A 300 -16.65 10.72 -27.42
N ASN A 301 -17.08 11.47 -26.41
CA ASN A 301 -17.70 12.78 -26.56
C ASN A 301 -16.68 13.93 -26.46
N GLY A 302 -15.38 13.63 -26.56
CA GLY A 302 -14.31 14.63 -26.54
C GLY A 302 -13.92 15.10 -25.13
N ALA A 303 -14.37 14.43 -24.07
CA ALA A 303 -13.88 14.74 -22.73
C ALA A 303 -12.38 14.42 -22.63
N GLY A 304 -11.59 15.40 -22.16
CA GLY A 304 -10.19 15.17 -21.83
C GLY A 304 -10.02 14.27 -20.61
N ALA A 305 -8.80 13.74 -20.41
CA ALA A 305 -8.49 12.92 -19.22
C ALA A 305 -8.69 13.72 -17.92
N PRO A 306 -9.25 13.08 -16.86
CA PRO A 306 -9.82 11.76 -16.84
C PRO A 306 -11.18 11.67 -17.54
N CYS A 307 -11.43 10.57 -18.24
CA CYS A 307 -12.71 10.30 -18.88
C CYS A 307 -13.00 8.80 -18.93
N ARG A 308 -14.28 8.40 -19.03
CA ARG A 308 -14.71 7.02 -19.19
C ARG A 308 -14.57 6.56 -20.62
N VAL A 309 -13.98 5.39 -20.81
CA VAL A 309 -13.86 4.72 -22.10
C VAL A 309 -14.92 3.63 -22.22
N LYS A 310 -15.49 3.48 -23.37
CA LYS A 310 -16.43 2.40 -23.67
C LYS A 310 -15.65 1.07 -23.78
N PRO A 311 -15.81 0.12 -22.84
CA PRO A 311 -15.03 -1.12 -22.83
C PRO A 311 -15.14 -1.94 -24.11
N GLU A 312 -16.32 -1.95 -24.77
CA GLU A 312 -16.53 -2.66 -26.02
C GLU A 312 -15.64 -2.17 -27.16
N SER A 313 -15.20 -0.91 -27.11
CA SER A 313 -14.24 -0.36 -28.10
C SER A 313 -12.83 -0.89 -27.91
N LEU A 314 -12.53 -1.48 -26.75
CA LEU A 314 -11.22 -2.01 -26.37
C LEU A 314 -11.14 -3.53 -26.51
N PHE A 315 -12.23 -4.22 -26.10
CA PHE A 315 -12.30 -5.67 -26.01
C PHE A 315 -13.13 -6.31 -27.13
N GLY A 316 -13.90 -5.53 -27.87
CA GLY A 316 -14.92 -6.06 -28.76
C GLY A 316 -16.10 -6.65 -27.96
N ASN A 317 -16.94 -7.40 -28.66
CA ASN A 317 -18.08 -8.07 -28.05
C ASN A 317 -17.81 -9.54 -27.65
N GLY A 318 -16.53 -9.96 -27.65
CA GLY A 318 -16.10 -11.32 -27.30
C GLY A 318 -16.18 -12.31 -28.43
#